data_2a70f94c5bada4e03a8fa0c8dd0d2ce3
#
_entry.id   2a70f94c5bada4e03a8fa0c8dd0d2ce3
#
_cell.length_a   1.000
_cell.length_b   1.000
_cell.length_c   1.000
_cell.angle_alpha   90.00
_cell.angle_beta   90.00
_cell.angle_gamma   90.00
#
_symmetry.space_group_name_H-M   'P 1'
#
loop_
_entity.id
_entity.type
_entity.pdbx_description
1 polymer ?
#
loop_
_entity_poly.entity_id
_entity_poly.type
_entity_poly.pdbx_seq_one_letter_code
_entity_poly.pdbx_strand_id
1 'polypeptide(L)' 'MKINMYRPEVGDKVTFNGYTKEQVMWGNNDTPYMLILGRTYKIEDVDVHNSHTKVKLKGIVGLFNSVHFSLQENN' A
#
# COMPACT_ATOMS: atom_id res chain seq x y z
N MET A 1 19.58 5.74 -1.27
CA MET A 1 19.19 4.42 -1.78
C MET A 1 17.69 4.35 -1.96
N LYS A 2 17.26 3.76 -3.06
CA LYS A 2 15.83 3.61 -3.32
C LYS A 2 15.31 2.36 -2.64
N ILE A 3 14.18 2.48 -1.94
CA ILE A 3 13.57 1.36 -1.24
C ILE A 3 12.29 0.96 -1.98
N ASN A 4 12.18 -0.30 -2.30
CA ASN A 4 11.00 -0.84 -2.96
C ASN A 4 10.01 -1.37 -1.94
N MET A 5 8.74 -1.14 -2.19
CA MET A 5 7.66 -1.51 -1.30
C MET A 5 7.11 -2.90 -1.63
N TYR A 6 7.97 -3.86 -1.93
CA TYR A 6 7.52 -5.21 -2.23
C TYR A 6 7.46 -6.13 -1.01
N ARG A 7 7.98 -5.68 0.14
CA ARG A 7 7.93 -6.45 1.39
C ARG A 7 7.47 -5.56 2.53
N PRO A 8 6.23 -5.10 2.48
CA PRO A 8 5.70 -4.27 3.57
C PRO A 8 5.53 -5.09 4.84
N GLU A 9 5.67 -4.41 5.97
CA GLU A 9 5.50 -5.03 7.28
C GLU A 9 4.51 -4.23 8.11
N VAL A 10 3.86 -4.92 9.03
CA VAL A 10 2.98 -4.26 10.00
C VAL A 10 3.75 -3.21 10.77
N GLY A 11 3.18 -2.03 10.88
CA GLY A 11 3.81 -0.90 11.58
C GLY A 11 4.58 0.03 10.67
N ASP A 12 4.84 -0.36 9.42
CA ASP A 12 5.53 0.51 8.47
C ASP A 12 4.71 1.74 8.17
N LYS A 13 5.39 2.87 7.99
CA LYS A 13 4.78 4.08 7.48
C LYS A 13 5.02 4.14 5.99
N VAL A 14 3.96 4.35 5.24
CA VAL A 14 4.01 4.35 3.78
C VAL A 14 3.32 5.57 3.23
N THR A 15 3.79 6.03 2.07
CA THR A 15 3.22 7.16 1.37
C THR A 15 2.40 6.67 0.20
N PHE A 16 1.18 7.19 0.05
CA PHE A 16 0.32 6.85 -1.07
C PHE A 16 0.76 7.61 -2.31
N ASN A 17 1.04 6.89 -3.39
CA ASN A 17 1.60 7.44 -4.64
C ASN A 17 0.59 7.46 -5.78
N GLY A 18 -0.68 7.19 -5.48
CA GLY A 18 -1.70 7.10 -6.51
C GLY A 18 -1.90 5.66 -6.97
N TYR A 19 -2.77 5.49 -7.96
CA TYR A 19 -3.05 4.16 -8.46
C TYR A 19 -3.46 4.22 -9.92
N THR A 20 -3.35 3.07 -10.60
CA THR A 20 -3.92 2.88 -11.93
C THR A 20 -4.99 1.81 -11.84
N LYS A 21 -5.87 1.80 -12.83
CA LYS A 21 -6.93 0.79 -12.90
C LYS A 21 -6.34 -0.62 -12.98
N GLU A 22 -5.26 -0.78 -13.72
CA GLU A 22 -4.58 -2.07 -13.86
C GLU A 22 -4.03 -2.56 -12.52
N GLN A 23 -3.45 -1.66 -11.74
CA GLN A 23 -2.92 -2.01 -10.43
C GLN A 23 -4.03 -2.51 -9.50
N VAL A 24 -5.19 -1.88 -9.53
CA VAL A 24 -6.32 -2.28 -8.71
C VAL A 24 -6.85 -3.66 -9.13
N MET A 25 -6.95 -3.89 -10.42
CA MET A 25 -7.47 -5.16 -10.94
C MET A 25 -6.51 -6.32 -10.70
N TRP A 26 -5.26 -6.04 -10.50
CA TRP A 26 -4.25 -7.06 -10.24
C TRP A 26 -4.45 -7.62 -8.83
N GLY A 27 -5.11 -8.76 -8.74
CA GLY A 27 -5.37 -9.44 -7.47
C GLY A 27 -6.67 -9.03 -6.79
N ASN A 28 -7.55 -8.34 -7.47
CA ASN A 28 -8.86 -7.93 -6.94
C ASN A 28 -8.75 -7.10 -5.68
N ASN A 29 -7.94 -6.06 -5.73
CA ASN A 29 -7.78 -5.15 -4.60
C ASN A 29 -8.89 -4.13 -4.56
N ASP A 30 -9.11 -3.53 -3.39
CA ASP A 30 -10.01 -2.39 -3.27
C ASP A 30 -9.40 -1.17 -3.94
N THR A 31 -10.24 -0.33 -4.52
CA THR A 31 -9.79 0.90 -5.15
C THR A 31 -9.50 1.94 -4.07
N PRO A 32 -8.28 2.51 -4.04
CA PRO A 32 -7.91 3.44 -2.95
C PRO A 32 -8.34 4.87 -3.23
N TYR A 33 -9.57 5.07 -3.67
CA TYR A 33 -10.04 6.40 -4.05
C TYR A 33 -10.20 7.33 -2.83
N MET A 34 -10.30 6.77 -1.62
CA MET A 34 -10.42 7.58 -0.39
C MET A 34 -9.06 8.04 0.13
N LEU A 35 -7.96 7.54 -0.42
CA LEU A 35 -6.64 7.90 0.06
C LEU A 35 -6.18 9.19 -0.61
N ILE A 36 -5.34 9.94 0.11
CA ILE A 36 -4.85 11.24 -0.35
C ILE A 36 -3.43 11.09 -0.86
N LEU A 37 -3.21 11.48 -2.11
CA LEU A 37 -1.88 11.42 -2.73
C LEU A 37 -0.86 12.17 -1.89
N GLY A 38 0.27 11.52 -1.64
CA GLY A 38 1.35 12.09 -0.85
C GLY A 38 1.20 11.99 0.65
N ARG A 39 0.03 11.55 1.13
CA ARG A 39 -0.18 11.38 2.58
C ARG A 39 0.45 10.09 3.07
N THR A 40 0.91 10.11 4.32
CA THR A 40 1.50 8.95 4.98
C THR A 40 0.44 8.18 5.75
N TYR A 41 0.51 6.86 5.64
CA TYR A 41 -0.39 5.94 6.34
C TYR A 41 0.44 4.88 7.04
N LYS A 42 -0.13 4.26 8.07
CA LYS A 42 0.53 3.19 8.80
C LYS A 42 -0.10 1.86 8.44
N ILE A 43 0.73 0.85 8.19
CA ILE A 43 0.25 -0.49 7.85
C ILE A 43 -0.22 -1.20 9.11
N GLU A 44 -1.46 -1.65 9.10
CA GLU A 44 -2.05 -2.41 10.19
C GLU A 44 -1.91 -3.91 9.97
N ASP A 45 -2.01 -4.37 8.71
CA ASP A 45 -1.92 -5.80 8.39
C ASP A 45 -1.42 -5.97 6.97
N VAL A 46 -0.84 -7.14 6.71
CA VAL A 46 -0.27 -7.47 5.40
C VAL A 46 -0.76 -8.84 4.98
N ASP A 47 -1.21 -8.95 3.73
CA ASP A 47 -1.70 -10.20 3.16
C ASP A 47 -0.87 -10.51 1.91
N VAL A 48 0.06 -11.45 2.03
CA VAL A 48 1.01 -11.78 0.96
C VAL A 48 0.45 -12.89 0.09
N HIS A 49 0.42 -12.67 -1.20
CA HIS A 49 0.02 -13.64 -2.22
C HIS A 49 1.18 -13.93 -3.16
N ASN A 50 1.03 -14.92 -4.02
CA ASN A 50 2.11 -15.34 -4.91
C ASN A 50 2.54 -14.25 -5.88
N SER A 51 1.59 -13.47 -6.39
CA SER A 51 1.87 -12.47 -7.42
C SER A 51 1.68 -11.03 -6.97
N HIS A 52 1.18 -10.83 -5.74
CA HIS A 52 0.93 -9.48 -5.23
C HIS A 52 0.84 -9.51 -3.71
N THR A 53 0.89 -8.34 -3.12
CA THR A 53 0.73 -8.18 -1.67
C THR A 53 -0.31 -7.11 -1.42
N LYS A 54 -1.24 -7.39 -0.51
CA LYS A 54 -2.27 -6.43 -0.09
C LYS A 54 -1.92 -5.91 1.28
N VAL A 55 -2.22 -4.65 1.51
CA VAL A 55 -2.00 -4.02 2.81
C VAL A 55 -3.29 -3.42 3.33
N LYS A 56 -3.48 -3.51 4.66
CA LYS A 56 -4.55 -2.83 5.36
C LYS A 56 -3.94 -1.67 6.12
N LEU A 57 -4.53 -0.50 5.98
CA LEU A 57 -4.03 0.70 6.63
C LEU A 57 -4.82 0.97 7.91
N LYS A 58 -4.11 1.46 8.93
CA LYS A 58 -4.73 1.75 10.21
C LYS A 58 -5.81 2.81 10.05
N GLY A 59 -7.01 2.51 10.52
CA GLY A 59 -8.14 3.43 10.47
C GLY A 59 -8.85 3.50 9.13
N ILE A 60 -8.43 2.70 8.15
CA ILE A 60 -9.00 2.70 6.80
C ILE A 60 -9.54 1.31 6.49
N VAL A 61 -10.78 1.23 6.04
CA VAL A 61 -11.37 -0.04 5.61
C VAL A 61 -10.89 -0.37 4.21
N GLY A 62 -10.46 -1.61 4.01
CA GLY A 62 -10.09 -2.10 2.69
C GLY A 62 -8.71 -2.74 2.66
N LEU A 63 -8.48 -3.50 1.59
CA LEU A 63 -7.19 -4.13 1.31
C LEU A 63 -6.70 -3.58 -0.01
N PHE A 64 -5.54 -2.94 0.01
CA PHE A 64 -5.00 -2.23 -1.14
C PHE A 64 -3.72 -2.89 -1.63
N ASN A 65 -3.50 -2.84 -2.94
CA ASN A 65 -2.28 -3.37 -3.53
C ASN A 65 -1.07 -2.55 -3.03
N SER A 66 -0.04 -3.24 -2.56
CA SER A 66 1.14 -2.58 -2.00
C SER A 66 1.86 -1.69 -3.02
N VAL A 67 1.66 -1.91 -4.32
CA VAL A 67 2.31 -1.11 -5.36
C VAL A 67 1.85 0.35 -5.37
N HIS A 68 0.73 0.67 -4.69
CA HIS A 68 0.26 2.05 -4.59
C HIS A 68 1.10 2.90 -3.63
N PHE A 69 2.01 2.28 -2.90
CA PHE A 69 2.71 2.93 -1.79
C PHE A 69 4.21 2.81 -1.93
N SER A 70 4.90 3.71 -1.27
CA SER A 70 6.35 3.59 -1.06
C SER A 70 6.63 3.71 0.43
N LEU A 71 7.69 3.04 0.86
CA LEU A 71 8.11 3.10 2.25
C LEU A 71 8.61 4.51 2.55
N GLN A 72 8.12 5.09 3.65
CA GLN A 72 8.60 6.39 4.08
C GLN A 72 9.96 6.23 4.72
N GLU A 73 10.95 6.99 4.21
CA GLU A 73 12.27 6.99 4.79
C GLU A 73 12.36 8.08 5.85
N ASN A 74 12.93 7.71 6.99
CA ASN A 74 13.25 8.65 8.04
C ASN A 74 14.73 8.98 7.96
N ASN A 75 15.02 10.21 7.66
CA ASN A 75 16.41 10.67 7.62
C ASN A 75 16.78 11.35 8.91
#